data_d0da43fcb89ca857fe008d2a94c38ec9
#
_entry.id   d0da43fcb89ca857fe008d2a94c38ec9
#
_cell.length_a   1.000
_cell.length_b   1.000
_cell.length_c   1.000
_cell.angle_alpha   90.00
_cell.angle_beta   90.00
_cell.angle_gamma   90.00
#
_symmetry.space_group_name_H-M   'P 1'
#
loop_
_entity.id
_entity.type
_entity.pdbx_description
1 polymer ?
#
loop_
_entity_poly.entity_id
_entity_poly.type
_entity_poly.pdbx_seq_one_letter_code
_entity_poly.pdbx_strand_id
1 'polypeptide(L)'
;MKGVLYEDPHVAVAIEHDYRGSEGRVTVRVANKCSTPIDSLRSDLDAGETGLRYEFGAPSSTSLQPGEAAAQLLMLECMKPFDAVAALVVSFRSQGVPYEVRLALPCVFTKFLEPVQLSPNVFVQRWATLGAPGLEHMVTFAATAGPATAAFAKPRLNDLVRVAVVDGVDDGGGSILSGATALRTGTVNAGGEKISVGCLIRLEMNEAAGAFRLTVRTAVPHVSTALAEAIQKLL
;
A
#
# COMPACT_ATOMS: atom_id res chain seq x y z
N MET A 1 -6.09 4.17 9.85
CA MET A 1 -6.66 5.28 9.04
C MET A 1 -8.16 5.04 8.92
N LYS A 2 -8.97 6.11 8.91
CA LYS A 2 -10.44 6.02 8.90
C LYS A 2 -11.02 7.10 8.01
N GLY A 3 -12.06 6.78 7.21
CA GLY A 3 -12.72 7.75 6.35
C GLY A 3 -13.97 7.22 5.66
N VAL A 4 -14.79 8.13 5.12
CA VAL A 4 -15.90 7.80 4.23
C VAL A 4 -15.32 7.54 2.85
N LEU A 5 -15.62 6.38 2.29
CA LEU A 5 -15.19 5.98 0.96
C LEU A 5 -16.21 6.37 -0.11
N TYR A 6 -17.47 6.31 0.26
CA TYR A 6 -18.61 6.62 -0.63
C TYR A 6 -19.83 7.06 0.15
N GLU A 7 -20.60 7.95 -0.42
CA GLU A 7 -21.90 8.36 0.12
C GLU A 7 -22.83 8.78 -1.01
N ASP A 8 -24.05 8.25 -1.00
CA ASP A 8 -25.15 8.61 -1.88
C ASP A 8 -26.48 8.71 -1.10
N PRO A 9 -27.65 8.96 -1.72
CA PRO A 9 -28.94 8.98 -1.04
C PRO A 9 -29.36 7.63 -0.43
N HIS A 10 -28.77 6.51 -0.85
CA HIS A 10 -29.15 5.16 -0.40
C HIS A 10 -28.27 4.65 0.73
N VAL A 11 -26.95 4.79 0.58
CA VAL A 11 -25.98 4.25 1.53
C VAL A 11 -24.79 5.17 1.74
N ALA A 12 -24.14 5.04 2.91
CA ALA A 12 -22.81 5.56 3.15
C ALA A 12 -21.88 4.39 3.48
N VAL A 13 -20.72 4.31 2.79
CA VAL A 13 -19.70 3.31 3.02
C VAL A 13 -18.47 3.98 3.61
N ALA A 14 -18.10 3.58 4.81
CA ALA A 14 -16.88 4.05 5.49
C ALA A 14 -15.95 2.87 5.76
N ILE A 15 -14.66 3.14 5.79
CA ILE A 15 -13.65 2.14 6.12
C ILE A 15 -12.75 2.64 7.24
N GLU A 16 -12.27 1.68 8.03
CA GLU A 16 -11.17 1.86 8.95
C GLU A 16 -10.17 0.75 8.69
N HIS A 17 -8.88 1.09 8.48
CA HIS A 17 -7.88 0.10 8.12
C HIS A 17 -6.56 0.27 8.88
N ASP A 18 -5.94 -0.86 9.17
CA ASP A 18 -4.63 -1.00 9.79
C ASP A 18 -3.83 -2.11 9.11
N TYR A 19 -2.48 -1.98 9.09
CA TYR A 19 -1.60 -2.92 8.42
C TYR A 19 -0.40 -3.26 9.30
N ARG A 20 -0.11 -4.55 9.40
CA ARG A 20 1.04 -5.05 10.14
C ARG A 20 1.68 -6.24 9.40
N GLY A 21 2.95 -6.11 9.07
CA GLY A 21 3.65 -7.14 8.30
C GLY A 21 2.99 -7.39 6.95
N SER A 22 2.69 -8.65 6.64
CA SER A 22 1.97 -9.04 5.43
C SER A 22 0.45 -8.88 5.51
N GLU A 23 -0.10 -8.51 6.67
CA GLU A 23 -1.53 -8.53 6.96
C GLU A 23 -2.12 -7.12 7.00
N GLY A 24 -3.32 -6.99 6.44
CA GLY A 24 -4.17 -5.82 6.52
C GLY A 24 -5.51 -6.17 7.16
N ARG A 25 -5.99 -5.29 8.03
CA ARG A 25 -7.30 -5.39 8.65
C ARG A 25 -8.12 -4.19 8.23
N VAL A 26 -9.23 -4.43 7.53
CA VAL A 26 -10.15 -3.39 7.07
C VAL A 26 -11.52 -3.64 7.67
N THR A 27 -12.04 -2.67 8.42
CA THR A 27 -13.44 -2.70 8.86
C THR A 27 -14.26 -1.88 7.87
N VAL A 28 -15.16 -2.55 7.16
CA VAL A 28 -16.14 -1.93 6.25
C VAL A 28 -17.39 -1.64 7.05
N ARG A 29 -17.86 -0.41 7.03
CA ARG A 29 -19.14 0.03 7.64
C ARG A 29 -20.07 0.52 6.56
N VAL A 30 -21.28 -0.06 6.50
CA VAL A 30 -22.32 0.37 5.56
C VAL A 30 -23.49 0.88 6.38
N ALA A 31 -23.91 2.13 6.15
CA ALA A 31 -25.06 2.76 6.79
C ALA A 31 -26.20 2.90 5.79
N ASN A 32 -27.42 2.54 6.19
CA ASN A 32 -28.64 2.76 5.42
C ASN A 32 -29.08 4.23 5.54
N LYS A 33 -29.09 4.95 4.43
CA LYS A 33 -29.59 6.33 4.32
C LYS A 33 -30.99 6.42 3.71
N CYS A 34 -31.55 5.32 3.23
CA CYS A 34 -32.92 5.27 2.74
C CYS A 34 -33.92 5.53 3.88
N SER A 35 -35.12 6.00 3.52
CA SER A 35 -36.28 6.06 4.44
C SER A 35 -36.95 4.68 4.65
N THR A 36 -36.48 3.65 3.97
CA THR A 36 -36.98 2.27 4.02
C THR A 36 -35.85 1.32 4.40
N PRO A 37 -36.18 0.14 4.95
CA PRO A 37 -35.18 -0.89 5.23
C PRO A 37 -34.44 -1.32 3.95
N ILE A 38 -33.17 -1.68 4.10
CA ILE A 38 -32.40 -2.44 3.10
C ILE A 38 -32.16 -3.85 3.61
N ASP A 39 -32.09 -4.81 2.71
CA ASP A 39 -31.85 -6.21 3.01
C ASP A 39 -30.82 -6.82 2.05
N SER A 40 -30.45 -8.08 2.32
CA SER A 40 -29.48 -8.83 1.51
C SER A 40 -28.12 -8.13 1.36
N LEU A 41 -27.74 -7.32 2.37
CA LEU A 41 -26.46 -6.61 2.37
C LEU A 41 -25.31 -7.61 2.34
N ARG A 42 -24.42 -7.44 1.37
CA ARG A 42 -23.19 -8.24 1.16
C ARG A 42 -22.04 -7.33 0.77
N SER A 43 -20.85 -7.70 1.21
CA SER A 43 -19.60 -7.12 0.71
C SER A 43 -18.77 -8.22 0.07
N ASP A 44 -18.09 -7.89 -1.02
CA ASP A 44 -17.14 -8.74 -1.70
C ASP A 44 -15.93 -7.92 -2.15
N LEU A 45 -14.83 -8.56 -2.50
CA LEU A 45 -13.63 -7.91 -2.99
C LEU A 45 -13.26 -8.48 -4.37
N ASP A 46 -13.33 -7.64 -5.37
CA ASP A 46 -12.68 -7.93 -6.65
C ASP A 46 -11.20 -7.53 -6.52
N ALA A 47 -10.39 -8.51 -6.15
CA ALA A 47 -8.97 -8.31 -5.96
C ALA A 47 -8.20 -8.23 -7.28
N GLY A 48 -8.78 -8.70 -8.39
CA GLY A 48 -8.12 -8.71 -9.70
C GLY A 48 -6.74 -9.36 -9.64
N GLU A 49 -5.75 -8.70 -10.23
CA GLU A 49 -4.35 -9.17 -10.27
C GLU A 49 -3.48 -8.66 -9.10
N THR A 50 -4.07 -8.08 -8.05
CA THR A 50 -3.31 -7.52 -6.93
C THR A 50 -2.43 -8.52 -6.20
N GLY A 51 -2.72 -9.82 -6.29
CA GLY A 51 -2.02 -10.82 -5.47
C GLY A 51 -2.33 -10.67 -3.98
N LEU A 52 -3.45 -10.05 -3.64
CA LEU A 52 -4.01 -10.06 -2.30
C LEU A 52 -4.78 -11.34 -2.06
N ARG A 53 -4.50 -12.03 -0.97
CA ARG A 53 -5.37 -13.03 -0.39
C ARG A 53 -6.30 -12.31 0.59
N TYR A 54 -7.59 -12.66 0.58
CA TYR A 54 -8.54 -11.98 1.45
C TYR A 54 -9.59 -12.94 2.03
N GLU A 55 -10.17 -12.51 3.14
CA GLU A 55 -11.26 -13.21 3.82
C GLU A 55 -12.17 -12.20 4.49
N PHE A 56 -13.48 -12.35 4.28
CA PHE A 56 -14.49 -11.58 5.00
C PHE A 56 -14.98 -12.34 6.23
N GLY A 57 -14.98 -11.67 7.38
CA GLY A 57 -15.74 -12.12 8.54
C GLY A 57 -17.24 -11.98 8.33
N ALA A 58 -18.03 -12.55 9.22
CA ALA A 58 -19.49 -12.38 9.18
C ALA A 58 -19.85 -10.88 9.38
N PRO A 59 -20.80 -10.33 8.59
CA PRO A 59 -21.31 -9.01 8.81
C PRO A 59 -22.11 -8.97 10.12
N SER A 60 -22.14 -7.83 10.81
CA SER A 60 -22.95 -7.64 12.03
C SER A 60 -24.46 -7.71 11.77
N SER A 61 -24.89 -7.40 10.55
CA SER A 61 -26.26 -7.55 10.06
C SER A 61 -26.27 -7.58 8.53
N THR A 62 -27.22 -8.31 7.95
CA THR A 62 -27.52 -8.31 6.51
C THR A 62 -28.79 -7.52 6.16
N SER A 63 -29.47 -6.97 7.17
CA SER A 63 -30.64 -6.12 7.02
C SER A 63 -30.50 -4.91 7.94
N LEU A 64 -30.76 -3.71 7.43
CA LEU A 64 -30.62 -2.45 8.16
C LEU A 64 -31.89 -1.62 8.07
N GLN A 65 -32.41 -1.21 9.21
CA GLN A 65 -33.48 -0.21 9.26
C GLN A 65 -32.93 1.17 8.83
N PRO A 66 -33.81 2.14 8.50
CA PRO A 66 -33.39 3.51 8.22
C PRO A 66 -32.49 4.07 9.32
N GLY A 67 -31.32 4.57 8.94
CA GLY A 67 -30.32 5.13 9.85
C GLY A 67 -29.43 4.11 10.58
N GLU A 68 -29.69 2.82 10.45
CA GLU A 68 -28.80 1.77 11.00
C GLU A 68 -27.56 1.55 10.16
N ALA A 69 -26.54 0.96 10.77
CA ALA A 69 -25.29 0.59 10.10
C ALA A 69 -24.82 -0.82 10.49
N ALA A 70 -24.27 -1.54 9.53
CA ALA A 70 -23.54 -2.80 9.75
C ALA A 70 -22.05 -2.58 9.61
N ALA A 71 -21.28 -3.43 10.30
CA ALA A 71 -19.85 -3.53 10.16
C ALA A 71 -19.46 -4.94 9.74
N GLN A 72 -18.46 -5.05 8.87
CA GLN A 72 -17.87 -6.31 8.43
C GLN A 72 -16.35 -6.19 8.42
N LEU A 73 -15.66 -7.19 8.93
CA LEU A 73 -14.22 -7.28 8.91
C LEU A 73 -13.76 -7.91 7.58
N LEU A 74 -12.80 -7.28 6.94
CA LEU A 74 -12.06 -7.81 5.80
C LEU A 74 -10.60 -7.98 6.23
N MET A 75 -10.10 -9.21 6.21
CA MET A 75 -8.69 -9.51 6.38
C MET A 75 -8.03 -9.59 5.00
N LEU A 76 -6.88 -8.97 4.88
CA LEU A 76 -6.06 -8.94 3.67
C LEU A 76 -4.69 -9.54 3.97
N GLU A 77 -4.09 -10.22 3.00
CA GLU A 77 -2.70 -10.64 3.08
C GLU A 77 -2.01 -10.40 1.75
N CYS A 78 -0.89 -9.67 1.79
CA CYS A 78 -0.08 -9.37 0.62
C CYS A 78 0.77 -10.58 0.26
N MET A 79 0.52 -11.20 -0.90
CA MET A 79 1.30 -12.36 -1.37
C MET A 79 2.46 -11.96 -2.28
N LYS A 80 2.33 -10.83 -2.98
CA LYS A 80 3.33 -10.26 -3.91
C LYS A 80 3.12 -8.75 -4.04
N PRO A 81 4.10 -7.98 -4.54
CA PRO A 81 3.86 -6.57 -4.89
C PRO A 81 2.78 -6.44 -5.96
N PHE A 82 2.04 -5.34 -5.92
CA PHE A 82 0.96 -5.03 -6.86
C PHE A 82 0.82 -3.51 -7.07
N ASP A 83 0.33 -3.11 -8.24
CA ASP A 83 -0.03 -1.74 -8.58
C ASP A 83 -1.53 -1.61 -8.93
N ALA A 84 -2.19 -2.74 -9.19
CA ALA A 84 -3.63 -2.79 -9.42
C ALA A 84 -4.40 -2.36 -8.17
N VAL A 85 -5.56 -1.76 -8.37
CA VAL A 85 -6.47 -1.34 -7.30
C VAL A 85 -7.58 -2.37 -7.16
N ALA A 86 -7.67 -2.98 -5.98
CA ALA A 86 -8.80 -3.86 -5.64
C ALA A 86 -10.10 -3.04 -5.52
N ALA A 87 -11.22 -3.62 -5.94
CA ALA A 87 -12.53 -2.98 -5.80
C ALA A 87 -13.36 -3.67 -4.70
N LEU A 88 -13.75 -2.89 -3.70
CA LEU A 88 -14.76 -3.30 -2.72
C LEU A 88 -16.14 -3.21 -3.40
N VAL A 89 -16.84 -4.32 -3.44
CA VAL A 89 -18.21 -4.42 -4.01
C VAL A 89 -19.19 -4.52 -2.85
N VAL A 90 -20.12 -3.59 -2.77
CA VAL A 90 -21.21 -3.61 -1.78
C VAL A 90 -22.53 -3.76 -2.51
N SER A 91 -23.27 -4.83 -2.24
CA SER A 91 -24.57 -5.10 -2.84
C SER A 91 -25.66 -5.21 -1.77
N PHE A 92 -26.85 -4.73 -2.08
CA PHE A 92 -28.01 -4.75 -1.18
C PHE A 92 -29.31 -4.67 -2.00
N ARG A 93 -30.46 -4.84 -1.34
CA ARG A 93 -31.77 -4.57 -1.92
C ARG A 93 -32.47 -3.47 -1.12
N SER A 94 -33.16 -2.58 -1.83
CA SER A 94 -34.08 -1.61 -1.23
C SER A 94 -35.42 -1.73 -1.94
N GLN A 95 -36.49 -1.99 -1.20
CA GLN A 95 -37.84 -2.21 -1.74
C GLN A 95 -37.86 -3.30 -2.85
N GLY A 96 -37.06 -4.37 -2.69
CA GLY A 96 -36.92 -5.45 -3.66
C GLY A 96 -36.04 -5.15 -4.89
N VAL A 97 -35.60 -3.88 -5.07
CA VAL A 97 -34.70 -3.47 -6.17
C VAL A 97 -33.26 -3.74 -5.77
N PRO A 98 -32.46 -4.45 -6.58
CA PRO A 98 -31.04 -4.68 -6.31
C PRO A 98 -30.21 -3.44 -6.64
N TYR A 99 -29.21 -3.18 -5.79
CA TYR A 99 -28.20 -2.13 -5.94
C TYR A 99 -26.81 -2.74 -5.78
N GLU A 100 -25.85 -2.22 -6.52
CA GLU A 100 -24.42 -2.56 -6.40
C GLU A 100 -23.59 -1.29 -6.50
N VAL A 101 -22.62 -1.16 -5.58
CA VAL A 101 -21.66 -0.06 -5.57
C VAL A 101 -20.26 -0.66 -5.61
N ARG A 102 -19.44 -0.25 -6.60
CA ARG A 102 -18.03 -0.66 -6.73
C ARG A 102 -17.12 0.50 -6.36
N LEU A 103 -16.26 0.28 -5.38
CA LEU A 103 -15.44 1.32 -4.77
C LEU A 103 -13.97 0.92 -4.82
N ALA A 104 -13.09 1.82 -5.25
CA ALA A 104 -11.66 1.60 -5.17
C ALA A 104 -11.26 1.45 -3.69
N LEU A 105 -10.73 0.28 -3.31
CA LEU A 105 -10.20 0.08 -1.96
C LEU A 105 -8.82 0.77 -1.87
N PRO A 106 -8.58 1.71 -0.95
CA PRO A 106 -7.30 2.42 -0.81
C PRO A 106 -6.24 1.53 -0.13
N CYS A 107 -6.00 0.37 -0.73
CA CYS A 107 -4.99 -0.60 -0.32
C CYS A 107 -3.90 -0.64 -1.41
N VAL A 108 -2.71 -0.15 -1.08
CA VAL A 108 -1.53 -0.16 -1.94
C VAL A 108 -0.43 -1.02 -1.31
N PHE A 109 0.41 -1.65 -2.11
CA PHE A 109 1.38 -2.60 -1.58
C PHE A 109 2.39 -1.97 -0.61
N THR A 110 2.64 -0.66 -0.71
CA THR A 110 3.52 0.05 0.23
C THR A 110 3.03 0.01 1.69
N LYS A 111 1.75 -0.31 1.93
CA LYS A 111 1.21 -0.55 3.28
C LYS A 111 1.78 -1.79 3.96
N PHE A 112 2.30 -2.74 3.19
CA PHE A 112 2.92 -3.98 3.67
C PHE A 112 4.45 -3.90 3.76
N LEU A 113 5.00 -2.71 3.52
CA LEU A 113 6.40 -2.40 3.77
C LEU A 113 6.61 -2.06 5.25
N GLU A 114 7.76 -2.45 5.77
CA GLU A 114 8.21 -2.11 7.12
C GLU A 114 9.57 -1.42 7.08
N PRO A 115 9.76 -0.28 7.77
CA PRO A 115 11.05 0.40 7.78
C PRO A 115 12.12 -0.48 8.44
N VAL A 116 13.30 -0.53 7.85
CA VAL A 116 14.45 -1.30 8.36
C VAL A 116 15.56 -0.35 8.74
N GLN A 117 15.87 -0.29 10.03
CA GLN A 117 16.98 0.51 10.51
C GLN A 117 18.30 -0.22 10.22
N LEU A 118 19.20 0.45 9.51
CA LEU A 118 20.54 -0.05 9.20
C LEU A 118 21.59 0.98 9.63
N SER A 119 22.76 0.50 10.05
CA SER A 119 23.92 1.38 10.14
C SER A 119 24.50 1.65 8.73
N PRO A 120 25.21 2.77 8.52
CA PRO A 120 25.81 3.10 7.23
C PRO A 120 26.67 1.97 6.67
N ASN A 121 27.52 1.36 7.50
CA ASN A 121 28.40 0.27 7.08
C ASN A 121 27.62 -0.95 6.60
N VAL A 122 26.53 -1.32 7.29
CA VAL A 122 25.68 -2.46 6.91
C VAL A 122 24.92 -2.14 5.62
N PHE A 123 24.47 -0.89 5.44
CA PHE A 123 23.83 -0.45 4.21
C PHE A 123 24.78 -0.61 3.02
N VAL A 124 26.01 -0.06 3.11
CA VAL A 124 27.02 -0.11 2.04
C VAL A 124 27.38 -1.55 1.68
N GLN A 125 27.59 -2.40 2.68
CA GLN A 125 27.88 -3.82 2.46
C GLN A 125 26.76 -4.54 1.71
N ARG A 126 25.51 -4.36 2.15
CA ARG A 126 24.33 -4.96 1.49
C ARG A 126 24.10 -4.38 0.10
N TRP A 127 24.31 -3.07 -0.05
CA TRP A 127 24.22 -2.38 -1.34
C TRP A 127 25.16 -2.98 -2.36
N ALA A 128 26.41 -3.24 -1.99
CA ALA A 128 27.39 -3.90 -2.86
C ALA A 128 26.99 -5.33 -3.23
N THR A 129 26.46 -6.10 -2.27
CA THR A 129 26.03 -7.50 -2.50
C THR A 129 24.84 -7.59 -3.48
N LEU A 130 23.92 -6.62 -3.45
CA LEU A 130 22.73 -6.58 -4.31
C LEU A 130 22.97 -5.84 -5.65
N GLY A 131 24.23 -5.49 -5.97
CA GLY A 131 24.59 -4.83 -7.23
C GLY A 131 24.71 -5.76 -8.43
N ALA A 132 24.31 -7.02 -8.33
CA ALA A 132 24.34 -7.96 -9.44
C ALA A 132 23.30 -7.61 -10.52
N PRO A 133 23.58 -7.90 -11.81
CA PRO A 133 22.65 -7.68 -12.90
C PRO A 133 21.29 -8.35 -12.62
N GLY A 134 20.21 -7.59 -12.84
CA GLY A 134 18.82 -8.04 -12.64
C GLY A 134 18.27 -7.86 -11.22
N LEU A 135 19.10 -7.56 -10.22
CA LEU A 135 18.62 -7.26 -8.84
C LEU A 135 18.39 -5.76 -8.60
N GLU A 136 18.82 -4.94 -9.55
CA GLU A 136 18.69 -3.49 -9.51
C GLU A 136 17.64 -3.00 -10.50
N HIS A 137 16.84 -2.05 -10.08
CA HIS A 137 16.02 -1.24 -10.96
C HIS A 137 16.38 0.24 -10.79
N MET A 138 16.77 0.90 -11.88
CA MET A 138 17.13 2.31 -11.89
C MET A 138 16.22 3.07 -12.86
N VAL A 139 15.70 4.20 -12.40
CA VAL A 139 14.85 5.08 -13.20
C VAL A 139 15.16 6.54 -12.92
N THR A 140 15.13 7.36 -13.97
CA THR A 140 15.22 8.82 -13.86
C THR A 140 13.90 9.42 -14.31
N PHE A 141 13.33 10.32 -13.52
CA PHE A 141 12.02 10.93 -13.77
C PHE A 141 11.97 12.37 -13.29
N ALA A 142 11.08 13.16 -13.92
CA ALA A 142 10.80 14.52 -13.48
C ALA A 142 10.01 14.52 -12.17
N ALA A 143 10.33 15.47 -11.29
CA ALA A 143 9.54 15.72 -10.09
C ALA A 143 8.17 16.30 -10.48
N THR A 144 7.09 15.56 -10.22
CA THR A 144 5.73 15.96 -10.61
C THR A 144 4.88 16.43 -9.45
N ALA A 145 5.14 15.93 -8.24
CA ALA A 145 4.37 16.22 -7.05
C ALA A 145 4.95 17.39 -6.21
N GLY A 146 6.15 17.88 -6.54
CA GLY A 146 6.82 18.96 -5.84
C GLY A 146 8.30 19.08 -6.21
N PRO A 147 9.11 19.87 -5.48
CA PRO A 147 10.50 20.12 -5.83
C PRO A 147 11.38 18.86 -5.62
N ALA A 148 12.41 18.68 -6.47
CA ALA A 148 13.37 17.58 -6.35
C ALA A 148 14.39 17.85 -5.22
N THR A 149 13.91 17.94 -3.98
CA THR A 149 14.70 18.23 -2.77
C THR A 149 14.54 17.16 -1.70
N ALA A 150 15.54 17.03 -0.82
CA ALA A 150 15.49 16.11 0.33
C ALA A 150 14.34 16.47 1.30
N ALA A 151 14.09 17.76 1.51
CA ALA A 151 13.00 18.24 2.37
C ALA A 151 11.62 17.78 1.88
N PHE A 152 11.43 17.67 0.57
CA PHE A 152 10.20 17.17 -0.03
C PHE A 152 10.13 15.64 -0.05
N ALA A 153 11.23 14.96 -0.42
CA ALA A 153 11.25 13.52 -0.64
C ALA A 153 11.31 12.71 0.66
N LYS A 154 12.09 13.11 1.67
CA LYS A 154 12.33 12.38 2.91
C LYS A 154 11.03 12.06 3.67
N PRO A 155 10.10 13.00 3.93
CA PRO A 155 8.83 12.68 4.60
C PRO A 155 7.98 11.70 3.79
N ARG A 156 7.94 11.83 2.46
CA ARG A 156 7.17 10.92 1.60
C ARG A 156 7.70 9.50 1.61
N LEU A 157 9.01 9.33 1.55
CA LEU A 157 9.65 8.02 1.69
C LEU A 157 9.35 7.40 3.06
N ASN A 158 9.45 8.18 4.14
CA ASN A 158 9.20 7.68 5.49
C ASN A 158 7.72 7.31 5.69
N ASP A 159 6.80 8.21 5.36
CA ASP A 159 5.40 8.10 5.78
C ASP A 159 4.56 7.28 4.80
N LEU A 160 4.83 7.38 3.48
CA LEU A 160 4.02 6.75 2.44
C LEU A 160 4.62 5.43 1.94
N VAL A 161 5.97 5.33 1.91
CA VAL A 161 6.68 4.12 1.47
C VAL A 161 7.26 3.34 2.65
N ARG A 162 7.27 3.91 3.86
CA ARG A 162 7.83 3.29 5.06
C ARG A 162 9.31 2.91 4.89
N VAL A 163 10.09 3.84 4.35
CA VAL A 163 11.54 3.69 4.21
C VAL A 163 12.22 4.32 5.41
N ALA A 164 13.07 3.59 6.11
CA ALA A 164 13.97 4.18 7.09
C ALA A 164 15.19 4.79 6.37
N VAL A 165 15.33 6.11 6.43
CA VAL A 165 16.49 6.80 5.87
C VAL A 165 17.72 6.47 6.73
N VAL A 166 18.84 6.15 6.06
CA VAL A 166 20.12 5.84 6.68
C VAL A 166 21.04 7.05 6.55
N ASP A 167 21.18 7.79 7.64
CA ASP A 167 22.05 8.95 7.68
C ASP A 167 23.54 8.52 7.66
N GLY A 168 24.43 9.32 7.03
CA GLY A 168 25.87 9.10 6.99
C GLY A 168 26.35 8.06 5.95
N VAL A 169 25.51 7.66 4.99
CA VAL A 169 25.91 6.83 3.85
C VAL A 169 26.50 7.72 2.74
N ASP A 170 25.87 8.84 2.48
CA ASP A 170 26.24 9.76 1.41
C ASP A 170 26.73 11.08 2.03
N ASP A 171 27.91 11.55 1.58
CA ASP A 171 28.55 12.72 2.14
C ASP A 171 27.79 14.02 1.83
N GLY A 172 27.07 14.51 2.80
CA GLY A 172 26.85 15.91 3.16
C GLY A 172 26.26 16.90 2.15
N GLY A 173 26.08 16.58 0.89
CA GLY A 173 25.53 17.52 -0.09
C GLY A 173 24.02 17.69 -0.05
N GLY A 174 23.30 16.87 0.72
CA GLY A 174 21.83 16.90 0.80
C GLY A 174 21.10 16.53 -0.50
N SER A 175 21.84 16.10 -1.52
CA SER A 175 21.31 15.74 -2.84
C SER A 175 21.05 14.24 -3.01
N ILE A 176 21.34 13.43 -1.99
CA ILE A 176 21.14 11.99 -2.01
C ILE A 176 20.48 11.54 -0.70
N LEU A 177 19.48 10.66 -0.82
CA LEU A 177 18.86 9.95 0.30
C LEU A 177 19.05 8.46 0.11
N SER A 178 19.70 7.82 1.08
CA SER A 178 19.80 6.36 1.14
C SER A 178 18.87 5.81 2.21
N GLY A 179 18.23 4.68 1.96
CA GLY A 179 17.25 4.13 2.92
C GLY A 179 16.98 2.65 2.72
N ALA A 180 16.33 2.06 3.71
CA ALA A 180 15.97 0.65 3.69
C ALA A 180 14.54 0.41 4.16
N THR A 181 13.90 -0.58 3.55
CA THR A 181 12.59 -1.10 3.93
C THR A 181 12.55 -2.61 3.69
N ALA A 182 11.51 -3.29 4.15
CA ALA A 182 11.29 -4.70 3.85
C ALA A 182 9.83 -4.94 3.47
N LEU A 183 9.60 -5.58 2.32
CA LEU A 183 8.29 -6.09 1.96
C LEU A 183 8.03 -7.37 2.75
N ARG A 184 6.93 -7.38 3.51
CA ARG A 184 6.42 -8.57 4.18
C ARG A 184 5.37 -9.23 3.31
N THR A 185 5.53 -10.53 3.06
CA THR A 185 4.55 -11.31 2.28
C THR A 185 3.97 -12.45 3.11
N GLY A 186 2.77 -12.89 2.74
CA GLY A 186 2.15 -14.10 3.29
C GLY A 186 2.69 -15.38 2.67
N THR A 187 3.55 -15.29 1.66
CA THR A 187 4.23 -16.44 1.06
C THR A 187 5.21 -17.03 2.07
N VAL A 188 5.24 -18.34 2.17
CA VAL A 188 6.15 -19.06 3.06
C VAL A 188 7.26 -19.75 2.28
N ASN A 189 8.45 -19.85 2.89
CA ASN A 189 9.56 -20.65 2.38
C ASN A 189 9.35 -22.15 2.70
N ALA A 190 10.27 -22.99 2.27
CA ALA A 190 10.24 -24.43 2.53
C ALA A 190 10.24 -24.79 4.04
N GLY A 191 10.68 -23.89 4.90
CA GLY A 191 10.68 -24.05 6.36
C GLY A 191 9.40 -23.55 7.03
N GLY A 192 8.39 -23.06 6.26
CA GLY A 192 7.14 -22.51 6.81
C GLY A 192 7.22 -21.09 7.33
N GLU A 193 8.35 -20.38 7.14
CA GLU A 193 8.53 -19.00 7.57
C GLU A 193 8.04 -18.03 6.49
N LYS A 194 7.33 -16.97 6.90
CA LYS A 194 6.88 -15.92 5.97
C LYS A 194 8.09 -15.21 5.34
N ILE A 195 8.05 -15.07 4.01
CA ILE A 195 9.13 -14.44 3.24
C ILE A 195 9.12 -12.93 3.49
N SER A 196 10.31 -12.40 3.76
CA SER A 196 10.58 -10.98 3.87
C SER A 196 11.63 -10.58 2.83
N VAL A 197 11.31 -9.62 1.96
CA VAL A 197 12.22 -9.12 0.93
C VAL A 197 12.78 -7.78 1.38
N GLY A 198 14.06 -7.76 1.74
CA GLY A 198 14.78 -6.53 2.05
C GLY A 198 14.96 -5.67 0.79
N CYS A 199 14.69 -4.38 0.91
CA CYS A 199 14.80 -3.40 -0.16
C CYS A 199 15.72 -2.27 0.27
N LEU A 200 16.71 -1.97 -0.57
CA LEU A 200 17.61 -0.84 -0.41
C LEU A 200 17.30 0.19 -1.49
N ILE A 201 17.30 1.46 -1.10
CA ILE A 201 16.90 2.57 -1.94
C ILE A 201 17.99 3.64 -1.90
N ARG A 202 18.31 4.20 -3.06
CA ARG A 202 19.11 5.39 -3.21
C ARG A 202 18.39 6.36 -4.15
N LEU A 203 18.05 7.52 -3.64
CA LEU A 203 17.37 8.59 -4.37
C LEU A 203 18.33 9.77 -4.50
N GLU A 204 18.74 10.07 -5.72
CA GLU A 204 19.55 11.23 -6.08
C GLU A 204 18.63 12.32 -6.60
N MET A 205 18.87 13.56 -6.17
CA MET A 205 18.05 14.72 -6.47
C MET A 205 18.84 15.72 -7.29
N ASN A 206 18.30 16.13 -8.41
CA ASN A 206 18.82 17.25 -9.21
C ASN A 206 17.79 18.38 -9.17
N GLU A 207 17.95 19.29 -8.22
CA GLU A 207 17.02 20.40 -8.02
C GLU A 207 16.99 21.34 -9.23
N ALA A 208 18.16 21.60 -9.85
CA ALA A 208 18.27 22.48 -11.01
C ALA A 208 17.53 21.93 -12.25
N ALA A 209 17.51 20.60 -12.40
CA ALA A 209 16.80 19.91 -13.47
C ALA A 209 15.36 19.53 -13.07
N GLY A 210 14.95 19.72 -11.82
CA GLY A 210 13.66 19.27 -11.30
C GLY A 210 13.46 17.75 -11.46
N ALA A 211 14.51 16.95 -11.22
CA ALA A 211 14.49 15.52 -11.52
C ALA A 211 15.07 14.66 -10.38
N PHE A 212 14.59 13.43 -10.31
CA PHE A 212 15.09 12.38 -9.43
C PHE A 212 15.75 11.27 -10.23
N ARG A 213 16.81 10.68 -9.68
CA ARG A 213 17.33 9.39 -10.10
C ARG A 213 17.19 8.40 -8.95
N LEU A 214 16.33 7.42 -9.12
CA LEU A 214 16.01 6.41 -8.12
C LEU A 214 16.68 5.09 -8.50
N THR A 215 17.39 4.48 -7.56
CA THR A 215 17.92 3.14 -7.66
C THR A 215 17.34 2.30 -6.51
N VAL A 216 16.72 1.19 -6.86
CA VAL A 216 16.19 0.21 -5.91
C VAL A 216 16.91 -1.12 -6.11
N ARG A 217 17.40 -1.72 -5.03
CA ARG A 217 18.06 -3.03 -5.02
C ARG A 217 17.36 -3.98 -4.07
N THR A 218 17.02 -5.17 -4.56
CA THR A 218 16.43 -6.26 -3.77
C THR A 218 16.93 -7.60 -4.28
N ALA A 219 16.77 -8.65 -3.49
CA ALA A 219 17.05 -10.03 -3.94
C ALA A 219 16.00 -10.58 -4.91
N VAL A 220 14.91 -9.83 -5.17
CA VAL A 220 13.76 -10.28 -5.96
C VAL A 220 13.45 -9.20 -7.01
N PRO A 221 13.81 -9.40 -8.29
CA PRO A 221 13.75 -8.35 -9.33
C PRO A 221 12.42 -7.64 -9.47
N HIS A 222 11.30 -8.36 -9.47
CA HIS A 222 9.98 -7.74 -9.61
C HIS A 222 9.60 -6.84 -8.41
N VAL A 223 10.20 -7.04 -7.23
CA VAL A 223 10.03 -6.15 -6.07
C VAL A 223 10.77 -4.84 -6.29
N SER A 224 11.98 -4.88 -6.89
CA SER A 224 12.74 -3.67 -7.22
C SER A 224 11.95 -2.77 -8.16
N THR A 225 11.37 -3.34 -9.22
CA THR A 225 10.56 -2.61 -10.20
C THR A 225 9.31 -2.02 -9.56
N ALA A 226 8.50 -2.83 -8.86
CA ALA A 226 7.26 -2.37 -8.25
C ALA A 226 7.49 -1.27 -7.21
N LEU A 227 8.57 -1.37 -6.42
CA LEU A 227 8.91 -0.35 -5.43
C LEU A 227 9.37 0.96 -6.09
N ALA A 228 10.14 0.88 -7.17
CA ALA A 228 10.56 2.05 -7.93
C ALA A 228 9.35 2.78 -8.54
N GLU A 229 8.42 2.05 -9.16
CA GLU A 229 7.18 2.61 -9.73
C GLU A 229 6.29 3.26 -8.66
N ALA A 230 6.19 2.64 -7.48
CA ALA A 230 5.42 3.23 -6.38
C ALA A 230 6.05 4.52 -5.87
N ILE A 231 7.38 4.59 -5.74
CA ILE A 231 8.08 5.81 -5.33
C ILE A 231 7.93 6.90 -6.40
N GLN A 232 8.07 6.54 -7.68
CA GLN A 232 7.92 7.47 -8.80
C GLN A 232 6.54 8.14 -8.82
N LYS A 233 5.47 7.40 -8.51
CA LYS A 233 4.10 7.95 -8.44
C LYS A 233 3.89 8.92 -7.26
N LEU A 234 4.79 8.96 -6.29
CA LEU A 234 4.67 9.78 -5.07
C LEU A 234 5.56 11.04 -5.09
N LEU A 235 6.56 11.10 -5.97
CA LEU A 235 7.53 12.18 -6.10
C LEU A 235 7.37 12.93 -7.43
#